data_cd61c92e99428a39b0f521c8c8a29336
#
_entry.id   cd61c92e99428a39b0f521c8c8a29336
#
_cell.length_a   1.000
_cell.length_b   1.000
_cell.length_c   1.000
_cell.angle_alpha   90.00
_cell.angle_beta   90.00
_cell.angle_gamma   90.00
#
_symmetry.space_group_name_H-M   'P 1'
#
loop_
_entity.id
_entity.type
_entity.pdbx_description
1 polymer ?
#
loop_
_entity_poly.entity_id
_entity_poly.type
_entity_poly.pdbx_seq_one_letter_code
_entity_poly.pdbx_strand_id
1 'polypeptide(L)'
;MKEIITDRLILRPWKLSDSKDLYEYAKSELVGPRAGWKPHKSEDESKEIINMFIKNNDSYAIVLKEENKVIGGIGLHKRKPDLDLKDLEQREIGYVLNPSYWGNGYVPEAVKAVIDYGFREMNLDLIWCGHFDFNSNSKRVNEKCGFKYKFTRRERLIALDNIEVNVLYYNILRSEYKKL
;
A
#
# COMPACT_ATOMS: atom_id res chain seq x y z
N MET A 1 -13.33 6.79 -4.83
CA MET A 1 -13.07 5.32 -4.85
C MET A 1 -14.27 4.58 -4.26
N LYS A 2 -14.60 3.40 -4.79
CA LYS A 2 -15.66 2.52 -4.27
C LYS A 2 -15.13 1.71 -3.09
N GLU A 3 -15.95 1.48 -2.07
CA GLU A 3 -15.61 0.61 -0.95
C GLU A 3 -15.43 -0.84 -1.42
N ILE A 4 -14.43 -1.54 -0.87
CA ILE A 4 -14.15 -2.95 -1.15
C ILE A 4 -14.29 -3.73 0.16
N ILE A 5 -15.13 -4.75 0.16
CA ILE A 5 -15.41 -5.59 1.33
C ILE A 5 -14.79 -6.96 1.10
N THR A 6 -13.99 -7.42 2.06
CA THR A 6 -13.42 -8.76 2.11
C THR A 6 -14.03 -9.56 3.26
N ASP A 7 -13.52 -10.72 3.58
CA ASP A 7 -14.00 -11.53 4.71
C ASP A 7 -13.85 -10.79 6.05
N ARG A 8 -12.68 -10.22 6.31
CA ARG A 8 -12.33 -9.59 7.61
C ARG A 8 -12.18 -8.08 7.55
N LEU A 9 -12.08 -7.49 6.35
CA LEU A 9 -11.71 -6.09 6.17
C LEU A 9 -12.78 -5.31 5.40
N ILE A 10 -12.79 -3.99 5.66
CA ILE A 10 -13.44 -2.98 4.81
C ILE A 10 -12.33 -2.03 4.34
N LEU A 11 -12.11 -1.96 3.04
CA LEU A 11 -11.23 -0.97 2.43
C LEU A 11 -12.10 0.19 1.96
N ARG A 12 -12.04 1.32 2.65
CA ARG A 12 -12.89 2.48 2.39
C ARG A 12 -12.05 3.78 2.26
N PRO A 13 -12.61 4.83 1.64
CA PRO A 13 -11.98 6.14 1.68
C PRO A 13 -11.68 6.58 3.12
N TRP A 14 -10.57 7.29 3.29
CA TRP A 14 -10.17 7.87 4.57
C TRP A 14 -11.17 8.92 5.06
N LYS A 15 -11.31 9.04 6.37
CA LYS A 15 -12.10 10.06 7.07
C LYS A 15 -11.20 10.80 8.05
N LEU A 16 -11.44 12.08 8.30
CA LEU A 16 -10.67 12.84 9.30
C LEU A 16 -10.74 12.23 10.71
N SER A 17 -11.85 11.57 11.02
CA SER A 17 -12.02 10.83 12.28
C SER A 17 -11.06 9.65 12.45
N ASP A 18 -10.37 9.21 11.40
CA ASP A 18 -9.41 8.10 11.44
C ASP A 18 -8.03 8.55 11.97
N SER A 19 -7.84 9.83 12.27
CA SER A 19 -6.55 10.40 12.62
C SER A 19 -5.88 9.74 13.84
N LYS A 20 -6.68 9.41 14.85
CA LYS A 20 -6.19 8.73 16.05
C LYS A 20 -5.65 7.34 15.74
N ASP A 21 -6.37 6.56 14.95
CA ASP A 21 -5.96 5.22 14.54
C ASP A 21 -4.73 5.28 13.63
N LEU A 22 -4.70 6.23 12.68
CA LEU A 22 -3.51 6.45 11.85
C LEU A 22 -2.31 6.82 12.70
N TYR A 23 -2.42 7.79 13.61
CA TYR A 23 -1.33 8.24 14.46
C TYR A 23 -0.80 7.11 15.36
N GLU A 24 -1.66 6.22 15.85
CA GLU A 24 -1.27 5.11 16.70
C GLU A 24 -0.13 4.29 16.09
N TYR A 25 -0.19 3.97 14.81
CA TYR A 25 0.85 3.19 14.15
C TYR A 25 1.84 4.05 13.33
N ALA A 26 1.41 5.21 12.84
CA ALA A 26 2.28 6.05 12.03
C ALA A 26 3.42 6.73 12.82
N LYS A 27 3.29 6.86 14.14
CA LYS A 27 4.38 7.32 15.04
C LYS A 27 5.48 6.29 15.24
N SER A 28 5.28 5.05 14.79
CA SER A 28 6.22 3.95 15.02
C SER A 28 7.37 3.96 14.01
N GLU A 29 8.60 3.82 14.52
CA GLU A 29 9.81 3.61 13.70
C GLU A 29 9.77 2.30 12.90
N LEU A 30 8.88 1.37 13.26
CA LEU A 30 8.70 0.12 12.52
C LEU A 30 7.86 0.28 11.26
N VAL A 31 7.15 1.40 11.07
CA VAL A 31 6.21 1.62 9.96
C VAL A 31 6.76 2.59 8.94
N GLY A 32 6.89 3.87 9.31
CA GLY A 32 7.27 4.93 8.39
C GLY A 32 8.56 4.68 7.62
N PRO A 33 9.69 4.38 8.29
CA PRO A 33 10.97 4.15 7.62
C PRO A 33 10.96 2.95 6.65
N ARG A 34 10.09 1.95 6.88
CA ARG A 34 9.91 0.80 5.97
C ARG A 34 9.00 1.10 4.78
N ALA A 35 8.33 2.25 4.82
CA ALA A 35 7.43 2.73 3.76
C ALA A 35 7.94 4.02 3.09
N GLY A 36 9.11 4.53 3.50
CA GLY A 36 9.78 5.66 2.87
C GLY A 36 9.44 7.04 3.45
N TRP A 37 8.92 7.11 4.68
CA TRP A 37 8.56 8.36 5.36
C TRP A 37 8.94 8.34 6.85
N LYS A 38 9.06 9.54 7.46
CA LYS A 38 9.38 9.69 8.88
C LYS A 38 8.15 9.43 9.75
N PRO A 39 8.33 8.86 10.96
CA PRO A 39 7.23 8.73 11.91
C PRO A 39 6.50 10.06 12.15
N HIS A 40 5.17 9.99 12.23
CA HIS A 40 4.35 11.16 12.53
C HIS A 40 4.61 11.67 13.95
N LYS A 41 4.71 12.98 14.09
CA LYS A 41 5.03 13.64 15.36
C LYS A 41 3.79 13.91 16.23
N SER A 42 2.61 13.98 15.59
CA SER A 42 1.34 14.29 16.26
C SER A 42 0.14 13.72 15.50
N GLU A 43 -1.00 13.69 16.18
CA GLU A 43 -2.28 13.37 15.53
C GLU A 43 -2.67 14.43 14.49
N ASP A 44 -2.30 15.70 14.70
CA ASP A 44 -2.59 16.76 13.73
C ASP A 44 -1.81 16.55 12.43
N GLU A 45 -0.56 16.13 12.48
CA GLU A 45 0.18 15.70 11.29
C GLU A 45 -0.54 14.55 10.58
N SER A 46 -1.06 13.57 11.33
CA SER A 46 -1.88 12.49 10.76
C SER A 46 -3.15 13.00 10.08
N LYS A 47 -3.81 14.04 10.60
CA LYS A 47 -4.96 14.70 9.95
C LYS A 47 -4.59 15.34 8.64
N GLU A 48 -3.43 16.03 8.58
CA GLU A 48 -2.92 16.62 7.33
C GLU A 48 -2.66 15.55 6.27
N ILE A 49 -2.05 14.42 6.65
CA ILE A 49 -1.84 13.29 5.76
C ILE A 49 -3.16 12.69 5.28
N ILE A 50 -4.16 12.54 6.16
CA ILE A 50 -5.50 12.09 5.77
C ILE A 50 -6.15 13.06 4.77
N ASN A 51 -6.04 14.37 4.97
CA ASN A 51 -6.52 15.36 4.00
C ASN A 51 -5.88 15.16 2.63
N MET A 52 -4.58 14.86 2.59
CA MET A 52 -3.89 14.55 1.34
C MET A 52 -4.44 13.25 0.70
N PHE A 53 -4.68 12.20 1.49
CA PHE A 53 -5.27 10.95 0.98
C PHE A 53 -6.68 11.17 0.42
N ILE A 54 -7.52 11.96 1.09
CA ILE A 54 -8.86 12.32 0.62
C ILE A 54 -8.78 13.09 -0.69
N LYS A 55 -7.89 14.08 -0.79
CA LYS A 55 -7.69 14.89 -1.99
C LYS A 55 -7.20 14.07 -3.18
N ASN A 56 -6.21 13.20 -2.97
CA ASN A 56 -5.63 12.36 -4.03
C ASN A 56 -6.57 11.24 -4.47
N ASN A 57 -7.42 10.77 -3.56
CA ASN A 57 -8.42 9.72 -3.80
C ASN A 57 -7.83 8.46 -4.47
N ASP A 58 -6.65 8.04 -4.01
CA ASP A 58 -5.89 6.89 -4.52
C ASP A 58 -5.48 5.87 -3.45
N SER A 59 -5.95 6.07 -2.21
CA SER A 59 -5.65 5.19 -1.07
C SER A 59 -6.88 4.92 -0.20
N TYR A 60 -6.93 3.73 0.37
CA TYR A 60 -7.97 3.25 1.30
C TYR A 60 -7.43 3.15 2.72
N ALA A 61 -8.28 3.46 3.70
CA ALA A 61 -8.13 2.97 5.06
C ALA A 61 -8.47 1.48 5.10
N ILE A 62 -7.64 0.67 5.74
CA ILE A 62 -7.91 -0.74 6.03
C ILE A 62 -8.59 -0.81 7.39
N VAL A 63 -9.89 -1.10 7.40
CA VAL A 63 -10.70 -1.23 8.62
C VAL A 63 -10.86 -2.70 8.95
N LEU A 64 -10.50 -3.11 10.16
CA LEU A 64 -10.78 -4.44 10.69
C LEU A 64 -12.25 -4.47 11.16
N LYS A 65 -13.06 -5.34 10.58
CA LYS A 65 -14.51 -5.41 10.85
C LYS A 65 -14.84 -5.69 12.31
N GLU A 66 -14.12 -6.64 12.92
CA GLU A 66 -14.33 -7.08 14.30
C GLU A 66 -14.18 -5.94 15.31
N GLU A 67 -13.23 -5.05 15.09
CA GLU A 67 -12.93 -3.94 16.00
C GLU A 67 -13.51 -2.61 15.54
N ASN A 68 -14.03 -2.54 14.29
CA ASN A 68 -14.40 -1.30 13.61
C ASN A 68 -13.28 -0.23 13.68
N LYS A 69 -12.04 -0.66 13.56
CA LYS A 69 -10.82 0.15 13.77
C LYS A 69 -9.99 0.20 12.48
N VAL A 70 -9.42 1.36 12.19
CA VAL A 70 -8.43 1.47 11.10
C VAL A 70 -7.09 0.90 11.58
N ILE A 71 -6.65 -0.18 10.92
CA ILE A 71 -5.41 -0.89 11.25
C ILE A 71 -4.28 -0.66 10.26
N GLY A 72 -4.53 0.06 9.17
CA GLY A 72 -3.54 0.30 8.12
C GLY A 72 -4.09 1.11 6.96
N GLY A 73 -3.29 1.20 5.90
CA GLY A 73 -3.67 1.85 4.66
C GLY A 73 -3.13 1.09 3.44
N ILE A 74 -3.85 1.16 2.32
CA ILE A 74 -3.46 0.59 1.04
C ILE A 74 -3.88 1.50 -0.11
N GLY A 75 -3.01 1.72 -1.09
CA GLY A 75 -3.29 2.58 -2.24
C GLY A 75 -2.96 1.94 -3.58
N LEU A 76 -3.55 2.52 -4.64
CA LEU A 76 -3.25 2.28 -6.05
C LEU A 76 -2.74 3.59 -6.66
N HIS A 77 -1.45 3.84 -6.51
CA HIS A 77 -0.81 5.11 -6.88
C HIS A 77 -0.49 5.18 -8.37
N LYS A 78 -0.62 6.38 -8.95
CA LYS A 78 -0.25 6.66 -10.35
C LYS A 78 1.28 6.70 -10.51
N ARG A 79 1.91 5.54 -10.42
CA ARG A 79 3.35 5.38 -10.63
C ARG A 79 3.61 4.41 -11.76
N LYS A 80 4.67 4.67 -12.53
CA LYS A 80 5.14 3.87 -13.66
C LYS A 80 6.62 3.54 -13.44
N PRO A 81 6.93 2.49 -12.67
CA PRO A 81 8.31 2.14 -12.33
C PRO A 81 9.17 1.81 -13.56
N ASP A 82 8.57 1.24 -14.60
CA ASP A 82 9.23 0.90 -15.86
C ASP A 82 8.71 1.79 -16.99
N LEU A 83 9.59 2.58 -17.58
CA LEU A 83 9.25 3.51 -18.66
C LEU A 83 9.05 2.81 -20.01
N ASP A 84 9.56 1.60 -20.20
CA ASP A 84 9.34 0.80 -21.39
C ASP A 84 7.88 0.31 -21.46
N LEU A 85 7.20 0.25 -20.33
CA LEU A 85 5.78 -0.12 -20.19
C LEU A 85 4.85 1.08 -20.02
N LYS A 86 5.32 2.31 -20.33
CA LYS A 86 4.57 3.57 -20.08
C LYS A 86 3.20 3.65 -20.75
N ASP A 87 2.99 2.92 -21.84
CA ASP A 87 1.75 2.94 -22.65
C ASP A 87 0.66 2.05 -22.05
N LEU A 88 0.99 1.20 -21.07
CA LEU A 88 0.02 0.40 -20.34
C LEU A 88 -0.69 1.23 -19.26
N GLU A 89 -1.99 0.96 -19.06
CA GLU A 89 -2.74 1.46 -17.92
C GLU A 89 -2.29 0.73 -16.66
N GLN A 90 -1.57 1.44 -15.78
CA GLN A 90 -0.89 0.82 -14.65
C GLN A 90 -0.95 1.66 -13.38
N ARG A 91 -0.80 0.98 -12.25
CA ARG A 91 -0.71 1.56 -10.90
C ARG A 91 0.30 0.78 -10.07
N GLU A 92 0.79 1.40 -9.01
CA GLU A 92 1.60 0.75 -8.00
C GLU A 92 0.82 0.61 -6.69
N ILE A 93 0.76 -0.60 -6.15
CA ILE A 93 0.23 -0.84 -4.81
C ILE A 93 1.28 -0.46 -3.77
N GLY A 94 0.88 0.40 -2.83
CA GLY A 94 1.60 0.66 -1.59
C GLY A 94 0.71 0.38 -0.39
N TYR A 95 1.27 -0.15 0.69
CA TYR A 95 0.53 -0.45 1.91
C TYR A 95 1.37 -0.29 3.18
N VAL A 96 0.68 -0.05 4.28
CA VAL A 96 1.20 -0.10 5.63
C VAL A 96 0.19 -0.78 6.55
N LEU A 97 0.67 -1.41 7.61
CA LEU A 97 -0.17 -2.04 8.63
C LEU A 97 0.40 -1.74 10.02
N ASN A 98 -0.47 -1.47 10.96
CA ASN A 98 -0.12 -1.36 12.37
C ASN A 98 0.59 -2.65 12.85
N PRO A 99 1.78 -2.54 13.45
CA PRO A 99 2.57 -3.70 13.87
C PRO A 99 1.83 -4.70 14.77
N SER A 100 0.88 -4.22 15.57
CA SER A 100 0.06 -5.07 16.45
C SER A 100 -0.81 -6.08 15.68
N TYR A 101 -1.01 -5.87 14.37
CA TYR A 101 -1.81 -6.73 13.50
C TYR A 101 -0.98 -7.52 12.48
N TRP A 102 0.36 -7.47 12.59
CA TRP A 102 1.22 -8.26 11.70
C TRP A 102 1.04 -9.76 11.92
N GLY A 103 1.36 -10.56 10.92
CA GLY A 103 1.28 -12.02 10.98
C GLY A 103 -0.10 -12.62 10.74
N ASN A 104 -1.18 -11.84 10.79
CA ASN A 104 -2.57 -12.32 10.67
C ASN A 104 -3.07 -12.46 9.21
N GLY A 105 -2.25 -12.09 8.21
CA GLY A 105 -2.63 -12.22 6.80
C GLY A 105 -3.53 -11.09 6.27
N TYR A 106 -3.76 -10.02 7.03
CA TYR A 106 -4.62 -8.91 6.59
C TYR A 106 -4.09 -8.17 5.36
N VAL A 107 -2.77 -7.93 5.28
CA VAL A 107 -2.19 -7.25 4.09
C VAL A 107 -2.37 -8.08 2.82
N PRO A 108 -2.02 -9.39 2.78
CA PRO A 108 -2.33 -10.22 1.60
C PRO A 108 -3.81 -10.23 1.21
N GLU A 109 -4.74 -10.22 2.17
CA GLU A 109 -6.18 -10.16 1.91
C GLU A 109 -6.55 -8.81 1.25
N ALA A 110 -6.09 -7.70 1.80
CA ALA A 110 -6.31 -6.37 1.23
C ALA A 110 -5.70 -6.22 -0.17
N VAL A 111 -4.45 -6.67 -0.36
CA VAL A 111 -3.74 -6.61 -1.64
C VAL A 111 -4.47 -7.39 -2.72
N LYS A 112 -4.92 -8.61 -2.44
CA LYS A 112 -5.69 -9.43 -3.40
C LYS A 112 -6.99 -8.75 -3.81
N ALA A 113 -7.72 -8.16 -2.87
CA ALA A 113 -8.95 -7.42 -3.16
C ALA A 113 -8.69 -6.17 -4.02
N VAL A 114 -7.59 -5.46 -3.77
CA VAL A 114 -7.20 -4.28 -4.56
C VAL A 114 -6.70 -4.68 -5.96
N ILE A 115 -6.02 -5.82 -6.11
CA ILE A 115 -5.65 -6.37 -7.43
C ILE A 115 -6.91 -6.68 -8.25
N ASP A 116 -7.88 -7.38 -7.65
CA ASP A 116 -9.15 -7.71 -8.32
C ASP A 116 -9.88 -6.44 -8.77
N TYR A 117 -9.99 -5.44 -7.88
CA TYR A 117 -10.57 -4.14 -8.18
C TYR A 117 -9.83 -3.42 -9.32
N GLY A 118 -8.50 -3.39 -9.29
CA GLY A 118 -7.68 -2.75 -10.31
C GLY A 118 -7.89 -3.35 -11.70
N PHE A 119 -7.94 -4.68 -11.81
CA PHE A 119 -8.14 -5.33 -13.09
C PHE A 119 -9.57 -5.30 -13.59
N ARG A 120 -10.57 -5.40 -12.71
CA ARG A 120 -11.98 -5.51 -13.12
C ARG A 120 -12.69 -4.18 -13.25
N GLU A 121 -12.45 -3.28 -12.29
CA GLU A 121 -13.21 -2.02 -12.20
C GLU A 121 -12.42 -0.84 -12.80
N MET A 122 -11.08 -0.83 -12.65
CA MET A 122 -10.22 0.24 -13.18
C MET A 122 -9.63 -0.06 -14.56
N ASN A 123 -9.87 -1.26 -15.09
CA ASN A 123 -9.36 -1.71 -16.39
C ASN A 123 -7.84 -1.59 -16.52
N LEU A 124 -7.08 -1.82 -15.46
CA LEU A 124 -5.62 -1.78 -15.50
C LEU A 124 -5.07 -2.97 -16.31
N ASP A 125 -3.96 -2.76 -17.00
CA ASP A 125 -3.22 -3.81 -17.72
C ASP A 125 -2.15 -4.44 -16.82
N LEU A 126 -1.65 -3.66 -15.84
CA LEU A 126 -0.48 -3.98 -15.05
C LEU A 126 -0.59 -3.36 -13.65
N ILE A 127 -0.23 -4.13 -12.64
CA ILE A 127 -0.12 -3.64 -11.25
C ILE A 127 1.27 -3.93 -10.74
N TRP A 128 1.92 -2.89 -10.21
CA TRP A 128 3.22 -2.95 -9.56
C TRP A 128 3.10 -3.05 -8.05
N CYS A 129 4.13 -3.60 -7.42
CA CYS A 129 4.35 -3.52 -5.98
C CYS A 129 5.85 -3.52 -5.72
N GLY A 130 6.37 -2.49 -5.07
CA GLY A 130 7.78 -2.38 -4.69
C GLY A 130 7.99 -2.60 -3.19
N HIS A 131 9.20 -3.02 -2.81
CA HIS A 131 9.63 -3.01 -1.41
C HIS A 131 11.13 -2.77 -1.30
N PHE A 132 11.57 -2.23 -0.18
CA PHE A 132 13.00 -2.09 0.13
C PHE A 132 13.63 -3.47 0.39
N ASP A 133 14.90 -3.64 0.03
CA ASP A 133 15.61 -4.92 0.14
C ASP A 133 15.64 -5.50 1.56
N PHE A 134 15.64 -4.64 2.58
CA PHE A 134 15.57 -5.04 3.99
C PHE A 134 14.15 -5.39 4.49
N ASN A 135 13.08 -5.17 3.68
CA ASN A 135 11.69 -5.38 4.11
C ASN A 135 11.18 -6.78 3.72
N SER A 136 11.64 -7.80 4.45
CA SER A 136 11.26 -9.20 4.22
C SER A 136 9.75 -9.47 4.36
N ASN A 137 9.03 -8.69 5.17
CA ASN A 137 7.59 -8.83 5.31
C ASN A 137 6.87 -8.48 4.01
N SER A 138 7.24 -7.37 3.36
CA SER A 138 6.67 -6.98 2.07
C SER A 138 7.06 -7.95 0.95
N LYS A 139 8.27 -8.51 0.96
CA LYS A 139 8.65 -9.60 0.05
C LYS A 139 7.66 -10.76 0.12
N ARG A 140 7.38 -11.25 1.35
CA ARG A 140 6.42 -12.35 1.56
C ARG A 140 5.00 -12.03 1.09
N VAL A 141 4.57 -10.76 1.21
CA VAL A 141 3.27 -10.33 0.68
C VAL A 141 3.26 -10.43 -0.84
N ASN A 142 4.31 -9.93 -1.54
CA ASN A 142 4.41 -10.02 -2.99
C ASN A 142 4.34 -11.48 -3.47
N GLU A 143 5.09 -12.37 -2.82
CA GLU A 143 5.08 -13.81 -3.14
C GLU A 143 3.69 -14.44 -2.95
N LYS A 144 3.01 -14.15 -1.81
CA LYS A 144 1.66 -14.65 -1.50
C LYS A 144 0.57 -14.11 -2.42
N CYS A 145 0.78 -12.93 -3.01
CA CYS A 145 -0.18 -12.28 -3.90
C CYS A 145 0.11 -12.52 -5.39
N GLY A 146 1.12 -13.35 -5.72
CA GLY A 146 1.40 -13.76 -7.08
C GLY A 146 2.17 -12.73 -7.91
N PHE A 147 2.75 -11.71 -7.28
CA PHE A 147 3.63 -10.77 -7.96
C PHE A 147 4.94 -11.42 -8.36
N LYS A 148 5.44 -11.09 -9.55
CA LYS A 148 6.71 -11.59 -10.10
C LYS A 148 7.77 -10.52 -10.05
N TYR A 149 8.95 -10.85 -9.53
CA TYR A 149 10.11 -9.98 -9.53
C TYR A 149 10.49 -9.57 -10.96
N LYS A 150 10.87 -8.30 -11.12
CA LYS A 150 11.29 -7.72 -12.42
C LYS A 150 12.69 -7.16 -12.37
N PHE A 151 12.93 -6.18 -11.50
CA PHE A 151 14.24 -5.55 -11.37
C PHE A 151 14.43 -4.91 -10.00
N THR A 152 15.67 -4.55 -9.71
CA THR A 152 16.06 -3.75 -8.54
C THR A 152 16.56 -2.40 -9.03
N ARG A 153 16.14 -1.32 -8.37
CA ARG A 153 16.64 0.03 -8.62
C ARG A 153 17.06 0.68 -7.33
N ARG A 154 18.21 1.37 -7.37
CA ARG A 154 18.68 2.21 -6.27
C ARG A 154 17.91 3.53 -6.31
N GLU A 155 17.28 3.88 -5.20
CA GLU A 155 16.49 5.09 -5.06
C GLU A 155 16.91 5.91 -3.86
N ARG A 156 16.71 7.22 -3.95
CA ARG A 156 16.97 8.16 -2.87
C ARG A 156 15.66 8.59 -2.25
N LEU A 157 15.51 8.33 -0.94
CA LEU A 157 14.30 8.65 -0.19
C LEU A 157 14.42 10.06 0.40
N ILE A 158 13.87 11.06 -0.29
CA ILE A 158 13.91 12.48 0.12
C ILE A 158 13.30 12.67 1.52
N ALA A 159 12.17 12.03 1.79
CA ALA A 159 11.48 12.14 3.07
C ALA A 159 12.26 11.50 4.25
N LEU A 160 13.28 10.69 3.97
CA LEU A 160 14.18 10.07 4.96
C LEU A 160 15.61 10.62 4.83
N ASP A 161 15.76 11.94 4.77
CA ASP A 161 17.06 12.62 4.74
C ASP A 161 17.97 12.18 3.58
N ASN A 162 17.37 11.86 2.43
CA ASN A 162 18.04 11.42 1.21
C ASN A 162 18.84 10.10 1.35
N ILE A 163 18.45 9.21 2.26
CA ILE A 163 19.07 7.88 2.31
C ILE A 163 18.88 7.14 0.99
N GLU A 164 19.86 6.35 0.62
CA GLU A 164 19.78 5.49 -0.57
C GLU A 164 19.39 4.08 -0.16
N VAL A 165 18.44 3.51 -0.89
CA VAL A 165 17.93 2.15 -0.69
C VAL A 165 17.82 1.42 -2.02
N ASN A 166 17.85 0.10 -1.96
CA ASN A 166 17.48 -0.73 -3.10
C ASN A 166 15.99 -1.04 -3.03
N VAL A 167 15.25 -0.68 -4.07
CA VAL A 167 13.84 -1.03 -4.23
C VAL A 167 13.73 -2.21 -5.19
N LEU A 168 13.15 -3.30 -4.73
CA LEU A 168 12.84 -4.46 -5.55
C LEU A 168 11.42 -4.29 -6.11
N TYR A 169 11.31 -4.23 -7.43
CA TYR A 169 10.05 -4.07 -8.14
C TYR A 169 9.51 -5.40 -8.64
N TYR A 170 8.24 -5.60 -8.36
CA TYR A 170 7.46 -6.76 -8.77
C TYR A 170 6.23 -6.29 -9.54
N ASN A 171 5.71 -7.09 -10.43
CA ASN A 171 4.43 -6.80 -11.07
C ASN A 171 3.58 -8.05 -11.29
N ILE A 172 2.33 -7.81 -11.65
CA ILE A 172 1.38 -8.79 -12.15
C ILE A 172 0.67 -8.18 -13.35
N LEU A 173 0.62 -8.91 -14.47
CA LEU A 173 -0.12 -8.53 -15.67
C LEU A 173 -1.56 -9.04 -15.58
N ARG A 174 -2.50 -8.31 -16.18
CA ARG A 174 -3.90 -8.75 -16.32
C ARG A 174 -4.00 -10.16 -16.91
N SER A 175 -3.19 -10.47 -17.93
CA SER A 175 -3.16 -11.78 -18.58
C SER A 175 -2.70 -12.91 -17.67
N GLU A 176 -1.97 -12.60 -16.61
CA GLU A 176 -1.48 -13.55 -15.61
C GLU A 176 -2.42 -13.67 -14.42
N TYR A 177 -3.35 -12.70 -14.26
CA TYR A 177 -4.30 -12.68 -13.17
C TYR A 177 -5.34 -13.78 -13.35
N LYS A 178 -5.25 -14.78 -12.51
CA LYS A 178 -6.34 -15.73 -12.25
C LYS A 178 -6.99 -15.30 -10.96
N LYS A 179 -8.32 -15.25 -10.92
CA LYS A 179 -9.04 -14.90 -9.67
C LYS A 179 -8.45 -15.72 -8.52
N LEU A 180 -7.77 -15.02 -7.60
CA LEU A 180 -7.05 -15.60 -6.47
C LEU A 180 -8.03 -16.01 -5.37
#